data_da46a376cec1dcc7b259c929f5b32310
#
_entry.id   da46a376cec1dcc7b259c929f5b32310
#
_cell.length_a   1.000
_cell.length_b   1.000
_cell.length_c   1.000
_cell.angle_alpha   90.00
_cell.angle_beta   90.00
_cell.angle_gamma   90.00
#
_symmetry.space_group_name_H-M   'P 1'
#
loop_
_entity.id
_entity.type
_entity.pdbx_description
1 polymer ?
#
loop_
_entity_poly.entity_id
_entity_poly.type
_entity_poly.pdbx_seq_one_letter_code
_entity_poly.pdbx_strand_id
1 'polypeptide(L)'
;MKFSCEKALLQAAISTTSRAVSPKSSIPALEGILLEAGNELRLTGYNLETGIRTVVPADIQQEGTLVLGARLFGDIIRKLPDDIVTFRADHYMVNITCGMSEFNILGTDPEEFPELPTVEYQNTITLSQAKLRAMIGQTLFAVSDNESRPIHTGSLFEADDKGLTIVSVDGYRLALRHEAIDKKEGAESFSFVVPGAALSEVEKICSDVDEPAQIIQGARHVMFKVGSTMLVSRRLEGEFLAYRQAIPRNNTIHVVGDTRALLASIDRVSLIISDKLKSPLRCTFDHNLLKISTKTAIGDAYDECPLEGDGGGLEIGFNNKYLMDALKAAPADRVRLELTTGVSPCVILPTEGEENFLYMVLPVRLKAGE
;
A
#
# COMPACT_ATOMS: atom_id res chain seq x y z
N MET A 1 37.02 -0.93 1.39
CA MET A 1 35.91 -1.87 1.64
C MET A 1 36.08 -3.13 0.81
N LYS A 2 35.83 -4.32 1.40
CA LYS A 2 35.85 -5.59 0.65
C LYS A 2 34.88 -6.58 1.27
N PHE A 3 33.98 -7.15 0.45
CA PHE A 3 33.04 -8.19 0.86
C PHE A 3 32.68 -9.12 -0.29
N SER A 4 32.10 -10.27 0.04
CA SER A 4 31.51 -11.21 -0.93
C SER A 4 30.14 -11.65 -0.46
N CYS A 5 29.18 -11.78 -1.37
CA CYS A 5 27.83 -12.26 -1.06
C CYS A 5 27.18 -12.93 -2.28
N GLU A 6 26.11 -13.67 -2.06
CA GLU A 6 25.30 -14.25 -3.12
C GLU A 6 24.61 -13.14 -3.95
N LYS A 7 24.70 -13.26 -5.27
CA LYS A 7 24.06 -12.29 -6.22
C LYS A 7 22.58 -12.12 -5.95
N ALA A 8 21.85 -13.19 -5.68
CA ALA A 8 20.40 -13.13 -5.45
C ALA A 8 20.03 -12.28 -4.22
N LEU A 9 20.77 -12.41 -3.12
CA LEU A 9 20.57 -11.64 -1.90
C LEU A 9 20.89 -10.15 -2.11
N LEU A 10 22.01 -9.88 -2.79
CA LEU A 10 22.41 -8.51 -3.10
C LEU A 10 21.41 -7.83 -4.03
N GLN A 11 20.94 -8.54 -5.06
CA GLN A 11 19.94 -8.05 -5.99
C GLN A 11 18.61 -7.71 -5.31
N ALA A 12 18.14 -8.59 -4.41
CA ALA A 12 16.91 -8.36 -3.64
C ALA A 12 17.05 -7.11 -2.74
N ALA A 13 18.18 -6.95 -2.06
CA ALA A 13 18.46 -5.81 -1.21
C ALA A 13 18.51 -4.49 -2.00
N ILE A 14 19.21 -4.48 -3.14
CA ILE A 14 19.28 -3.31 -4.03
C ILE A 14 17.87 -2.95 -4.56
N SER A 15 17.10 -3.94 -4.99
CA SER A 15 15.72 -3.73 -5.46
C SER A 15 14.84 -3.13 -4.38
N THR A 16 14.99 -3.57 -3.14
CA THR A 16 14.22 -3.07 -1.99
C THR A 16 14.62 -1.65 -1.62
N THR A 17 15.91 -1.38 -1.47
CA THR A 17 16.40 -0.05 -1.08
C THR A 17 16.25 1.01 -2.17
N SER A 18 16.32 0.61 -3.45
CA SER A 18 16.11 1.50 -4.60
C SER A 18 14.71 2.14 -4.62
N ARG A 19 13.73 1.56 -3.95
CA ARG A 19 12.36 2.12 -3.85
C ARG A 19 12.31 3.41 -3.04
N ALA A 20 13.28 3.64 -2.15
CA ALA A 20 13.43 4.87 -1.40
C ALA A 20 14.51 5.79 -1.97
N VAL A 21 15.04 5.52 -3.15
CA VAL A 21 16.02 6.38 -3.83
C VAL A 21 15.30 7.44 -4.65
N SER A 22 15.75 8.67 -4.57
CA SER A 22 15.25 9.77 -5.40
C SER A 22 15.84 9.68 -6.83
N PRO A 23 15.02 9.65 -7.88
CA PRO A 23 15.54 9.60 -9.25
C PRO A 23 16.21 10.90 -9.71
N LYS A 24 15.90 12.01 -9.03
CA LYS A 24 16.53 13.33 -9.19
C LYS A 24 16.47 14.05 -7.85
N SER A 25 17.62 14.43 -7.33
CA SER A 25 17.74 15.13 -6.07
C SER A 25 18.68 16.32 -6.15
N SER A 26 18.43 17.34 -5.33
CA SER A 26 19.38 18.44 -5.08
C SER A 26 20.60 17.96 -4.30
N ILE A 27 20.53 16.81 -3.64
CA ILE A 27 21.62 16.11 -2.97
C ILE A 27 21.97 14.88 -3.81
N PRO A 28 23.07 14.91 -4.60
CA PRO A 28 23.41 13.83 -5.51
C PRO A 28 23.56 12.45 -4.86
N ALA A 29 23.99 12.39 -3.60
CA ALA A 29 24.11 11.15 -2.83
C ALA A 29 22.77 10.40 -2.71
N LEU A 30 21.63 11.09 -2.70
CA LEU A 30 20.30 10.49 -2.61
C LEU A 30 19.81 9.82 -3.90
N GLU A 31 20.53 9.98 -5.02
CA GLU A 31 20.32 9.20 -6.25
C GLU A 31 21.02 7.83 -6.19
N GLY A 32 21.72 7.57 -5.08
CA GLY A 32 22.47 6.36 -4.81
C GLY A 32 21.92 5.55 -3.64
N ILE A 33 22.56 4.40 -3.46
CA ILE A 33 22.39 3.53 -2.29
C ILE A 33 23.66 3.65 -1.46
N LEU A 34 23.50 3.96 -0.18
CA LEU A 34 24.59 3.91 0.80
C LEU A 34 24.86 2.45 1.15
N LEU A 35 26.13 2.02 0.97
CA LEU A 35 26.64 0.72 1.37
C LEU A 35 27.54 0.92 2.59
N GLU A 36 27.26 0.17 3.64
CA GLU A 36 28.01 0.14 4.88
C GLU A 36 28.42 -1.30 5.17
N ALA A 37 29.70 -1.62 5.02
CA ALA A 37 30.28 -2.89 5.40
C ALA A 37 31.01 -2.73 6.76
N GLY A 38 30.44 -3.30 7.79
CA GLY A 38 30.99 -3.32 9.15
C GLY A 38 30.83 -4.72 9.76
N ASN A 39 30.12 -4.86 10.87
CA ASN A 39 29.76 -6.17 11.41
C ASN A 39 28.79 -6.92 10.50
N GLU A 40 28.04 -6.19 9.70
CA GLU A 40 27.09 -6.67 8.71
C GLU A 40 27.08 -5.73 7.49
N LEU A 41 26.68 -6.24 6.33
CA LEU A 41 26.50 -5.42 5.13
C LEU A 41 25.12 -4.78 5.16
N ARG A 42 25.07 -3.45 5.21
CA ARG A 42 23.84 -2.65 5.18
C ARG A 42 23.74 -1.88 3.88
N LEU A 43 22.56 -1.91 3.28
CA LEU A 43 22.19 -1.07 2.15
C LEU A 43 21.10 -0.11 2.60
N THR A 44 21.24 1.18 2.27
CA THR A 44 20.25 2.22 2.62
C THR A 44 19.94 3.06 1.40
N GLY A 45 18.65 3.19 1.10
CA GLY A 45 18.09 4.20 0.18
C GLY A 45 17.29 5.23 0.97
N TYR A 46 17.32 6.51 0.58
CA TYR A 46 16.62 7.58 1.26
C TYR A 46 16.26 8.73 0.30
N ASN A 47 15.05 9.29 0.44
CA ASN A 47 14.57 10.42 -0.36
C ASN A 47 14.12 11.62 0.50
N LEU A 48 14.53 11.70 1.75
CA LEU A 48 14.16 12.68 2.79
C LEU A 48 12.75 12.49 3.40
N GLU A 49 11.87 11.74 2.75
CA GLU A 49 10.53 11.41 3.25
C GLU A 49 10.44 9.98 3.75
N THR A 50 11.02 9.06 2.97
CA THR A 50 11.04 7.63 3.25
C THR A 50 12.45 7.10 3.11
N GLY A 51 12.92 6.37 4.11
CA GLY A 51 14.19 5.65 4.10
C GLY A 51 13.96 4.16 4.24
N ILE A 52 14.67 3.36 3.44
CA ILE A 52 14.67 1.90 3.53
C ILE A 52 16.09 1.44 3.75
N ARG A 53 16.30 0.66 4.82
CA ARG A 53 17.56 -0.01 5.13
C ARG A 53 17.33 -1.50 5.22
N THR A 54 18.23 -2.28 4.61
CA THR A 54 18.20 -3.74 4.71
C THR A 54 19.59 -4.29 5.00
N VAL A 55 19.64 -5.39 5.74
CA VAL A 55 20.87 -6.12 6.04
C VAL A 55 20.98 -7.29 5.07
N VAL A 56 22.18 -7.48 4.54
CA VAL A 56 22.49 -8.57 3.58
C VAL A 56 23.51 -9.49 4.21
N PRO A 57 23.28 -10.80 4.25
CA PRO A 57 24.30 -11.76 4.60
C PRO A 57 25.50 -11.66 3.66
N ALA A 58 26.69 -11.37 4.19
CA ALA A 58 27.91 -11.20 3.42
C ALA A 58 29.13 -11.61 4.21
N ASP A 59 30.16 -12.09 3.52
CA ASP A 59 31.50 -12.27 4.09
C ASP A 59 32.27 -10.97 3.93
N ILE A 60 32.48 -10.25 5.04
CA ILE A 60 33.14 -8.95 5.07
C ILE A 60 34.60 -9.12 5.45
N GLN A 61 35.51 -8.85 4.52
CA GLN A 61 36.96 -8.93 4.72
C GLN A 61 37.58 -7.57 5.09
N GLN A 62 36.95 -6.46 4.68
CA GLN A 62 37.40 -5.11 4.97
C GLN A 62 36.24 -4.17 5.12
N GLU A 63 36.14 -3.50 6.25
CA GLU A 63 35.10 -2.49 6.51
C GLU A 63 35.24 -1.28 5.57
N GLY A 64 34.14 -0.54 5.46
CA GLY A 64 34.10 0.71 4.71
C GLY A 64 32.68 1.15 4.39
N THR A 65 32.58 2.36 3.87
CA THR A 65 31.32 3.00 3.53
C THR A 65 31.45 3.77 2.22
N LEU A 66 30.48 3.68 1.33
CA LEU A 66 30.43 4.47 0.10
C LEU A 66 28.99 4.51 -0.46
N VAL A 67 28.75 5.42 -1.41
CA VAL A 67 27.48 5.50 -2.12
C VAL A 67 27.67 5.08 -3.59
N LEU A 68 26.78 4.24 -4.09
CA LEU A 68 26.71 3.86 -5.50
C LEU A 68 25.39 4.31 -6.14
N GLY A 69 25.48 4.88 -7.35
CA GLY A 69 24.30 5.22 -8.13
C GLY A 69 23.35 4.02 -8.28
N ALA A 70 22.15 4.14 -7.74
CA ALA A 70 21.23 3.01 -7.56
C ALA A 70 20.87 2.31 -8.88
N ARG A 71 20.67 3.09 -9.94
CA ARG A 71 20.26 2.56 -11.25
C ARG A 71 21.37 1.69 -11.85
N LEU A 72 22.61 2.25 -11.97
CA LEU A 72 23.72 1.54 -12.57
C LEU A 72 24.10 0.30 -11.77
N PHE A 73 24.19 0.46 -10.44
CA PHE A 73 24.50 -0.65 -9.52
C PHE A 73 23.45 -1.78 -9.64
N GLY A 74 22.17 -1.45 -9.62
CA GLY A 74 21.08 -2.42 -9.80
C GLY A 74 21.11 -3.10 -11.17
N ASP A 75 21.39 -2.34 -12.25
CA ASP A 75 21.49 -2.90 -13.60
C ASP A 75 22.66 -3.88 -13.73
N ILE A 76 23.83 -3.57 -13.15
CA ILE A 76 24.99 -4.45 -13.13
C ILE A 76 24.64 -5.74 -12.40
N ILE A 77 24.23 -5.67 -11.13
CA ILE A 77 23.97 -6.88 -10.31
C ILE A 77 22.88 -7.76 -10.95
N ARG A 78 21.84 -7.16 -11.53
CA ARG A 78 20.79 -7.91 -12.22
C ARG A 78 21.30 -8.72 -13.42
N LYS A 79 22.33 -8.23 -14.11
CA LYS A 79 22.90 -8.85 -15.32
C LYS A 79 24.03 -9.85 -15.05
N LEU A 80 24.59 -9.87 -13.84
CA LEU A 80 25.59 -10.83 -13.45
C LEU A 80 25.04 -12.27 -13.45
N PRO A 81 25.88 -13.28 -13.63
CA PRO A 81 25.49 -14.69 -13.46
C PRO A 81 25.08 -14.97 -12.00
N ASP A 82 24.34 -16.06 -11.78
CA ASP A 82 23.91 -16.48 -10.43
C ASP A 82 25.08 -17.17 -9.72
N ASP A 83 25.94 -16.39 -9.08
CA ASP A 83 27.15 -16.81 -8.38
C ASP A 83 27.49 -15.81 -7.25
N ILE A 84 28.61 -16.01 -6.59
CA ILE A 84 29.12 -15.10 -5.58
C ILE A 84 29.65 -13.82 -6.22
N VAL A 85 29.14 -12.70 -5.78
CA VAL A 85 29.62 -11.37 -6.14
C VAL A 85 30.71 -10.96 -5.16
N THR A 86 31.88 -10.62 -5.66
CA THR A 86 32.97 -10.02 -4.89
C THR A 86 33.03 -8.54 -5.19
N PHE A 87 33.02 -7.74 -4.14
CA PHE A 87 33.03 -6.29 -4.15
C PHE A 87 34.32 -5.77 -3.50
N ARG A 88 35.04 -4.90 -4.19
CA ARG A 88 36.22 -4.21 -3.66
C ARG A 88 36.11 -2.73 -3.96
N ALA A 89 36.37 -1.90 -2.96
CA ALA A 89 36.49 -0.46 -3.16
C ALA A 89 37.81 0.03 -2.61
N ASP A 90 38.51 0.77 -3.45
CA ASP A 90 39.70 1.56 -3.06
C ASP A 90 39.33 3.04 -3.27
N HIS A 91 39.21 3.77 -2.15
CA HIS A 91 38.53 5.08 -2.12
C HIS A 91 37.14 4.94 -2.77
N TYR A 92 36.88 5.67 -3.85
CA TYR A 92 35.60 5.65 -4.58
C TYR A 92 35.60 4.78 -5.83
N MET A 93 36.74 4.19 -6.21
CA MET A 93 36.82 3.25 -7.33
C MET A 93 36.37 1.86 -6.85
N VAL A 94 35.30 1.36 -7.44
CA VAL A 94 34.66 0.10 -7.08
C VAL A 94 34.87 -0.92 -8.17
N ASN A 95 35.45 -2.06 -7.82
CA ASN A 95 35.56 -3.24 -8.65
C ASN A 95 34.55 -4.29 -8.19
N ILE A 96 33.69 -4.73 -9.08
CA ILE A 96 32.66 -5.77 -8.88
C ILE A 96 32.99 -6.94 -9.79
N THR A 97 33.20 -8.12 -9.22
CA THR A 97 33.49 -9.34 -9.99
C THR A 97 32.49 -10.45 -9.66
N CYS A 98 32.09 -11.23 -10.67
CA CYS A 98 31.24 -12.40 -10.53
C CYS A 98 31.49 -13.36 -11.72
N GLY A 99 32.01 -14.56 -11.43
CA GLY A 99 32.50 -15.46 -12.48
C GLY A 99 33.58 -14.79 -13.35
N MET A 100 33.34 -14.70 -14.65
CA MET A 100 34.24 -14.06 -15.61
C MET A 100 33.90 -12.58 -15.84
N SER A 101 32.85 -12.07 -15.21
CA SER A 101 32.40 -10.68 -15.40
C SER A 101 33.12 -9.75 -14.41
N GLU A 102 33.58 -8.60 -14.90
CA GLU A 102 34.23 -7.58 -14.12
C GLU A 102 33.73 -6.20 -14.50
N PHE A 103 33.42 -5.38 -13.52
CA PHE A 103 32.99 -3.99 -13.67
C PHE A 103 33.82 -3.10 -12.76
N ASN A 104 34.29 -1.99 -13.31
CA ASN A 104 34.95 -0.92 -12.56
C ASN A 104 34.09 0.33 -12.67
N ILE A 105 33.51 0.78 -11.56
CA ILE A 105 32.61 1.93 -11.50
C ILE A 105 33.04 2.91 -10.42
N LEU A 106 32.64 4.17 -10.57
CA LEU A 106 32.93 5.20 -9.59
C LEU A 106 31.77 5.32 -8.60
N GLY A 107 32.06 5.23 -7.32
CA GLY A 107 31.19 5.60 -6.21
C GLY A 107 31.35 7.06 -5.83
N THR A 108 30.59 7.51 -4.84
CA THR A 108 30.62 8.86 -4.29
C THR A 108 30.83 8.86 -2.78
N ASP A 109 31.17 10.02 -2.25
CA ASP A 109 31.44 10.22 -0.82
C ASP A 109 30.17 9.93 0.00
N PRO A 110 30.25 9.11 1.04
CA PRO A 110 29.14 8.86 1.93
C PRO A 110 28.82 10.05 2.88
N GLU A 111 29.73 11.00 3.09
CA GLU A 111 29.54 12.14 3.98
C GLU A 111 28.34 13.03 3.57
N GLU A 112 28.05 13.09 2.26
CA GLU A 112 26.88 13.83 1.76
C GLU A 112 25.56 13.06 1.89
N PHE A 113 25.57 11.78 2.27
CA PHE A 113 24.36 11.00 2.45
C PHE A 113 23.72 11.28 3.81
N PRO A 114 22.50 11.85 3.85
CA PRO A 114 21.87 12.20 5.12
C PRO A 114 21.57 10.96 5.98
N GLU A 115 21.73 11.09 7.27
CA GLU A 115 21.34 10.03 8.21
C GLU A 115 19.82 9.80 8.19
N LEU A 116 19.43 8.54 8.34
CA LEU A 116 18.00 8.22 8.53
C LEU A 116 17.52 8.79 9.86
N PRO A 117 16.26 9.29 9.91
CA PRO A 117 15.69 9.78 11.16
C PRO A 117 15.69 8.69 12.24
N THR A 118 16.13 9.06 13.44
CA THR A 118 15.97 8.22 14.62
C THR A 118 14.52 8.23 15.06
N VAL A 119 13.93 7.05 15.24
CA VAL A 119 12.56 6.91 15.74
C VAL A 119 12.62 6.56 17.22
N GLU A 120 12.21 7.51 18.07
CA GLU A 120 12.00 7.24 19.49
C GLU A 120 10.76 6.37 19.67
N TYR A 121 10.89 5.24 20.35
CA TYR A 121 9.81 4.28 20.57
C TYR A 121 8.78 4.84 21.55
N GLN A 122 7.62 5.28 21.05
CA GLN A 122 6.47 5.66 21.88
C GLN A 122 5.52 4.47 22.02
N ASN A 123 5.12 3.91 20.89
CA ASN A 123 4.22 2.76 20.83
C ASN A 123 4.71 1.74 19.81
N THR A 124 4.44 0.47 20.06
CA THR A 124 4.81 -0.62 19.16
C THR A 124 3.61 -1.56 18.96
N ILE A 125 3.35 -1.90 17.71
CA ILE A 125 2.36 -2.89 17.29
C ILE A 125 3.13 -4.03 16.63
N THR A 126 2.80 -5.26 16.97
CA THR A 126 3.35 -6.46 16.33
C THR A 126 2.21 -7.29 15.76
N LEU A 127 2.32 -7.67 14.49
CA LEU A 127 1.40 -8.56 13.80
C LEU A 127 2.17 -9.36 12.76
N SER A 128 1.56 -10.39 12.13
CA SER A 128 2.26 -11.10 11.06
C SER A 128 2.38 -10.26 9.79
N GLN A 129 3.41 -10.55 8.99
CA GLN A 129 3.63 -9.88 7.69
C GLN A 129 2.42 -10.05 6.77
N ALA A 130 1.84 -11.25 6.72
CA ALA A 130 0.64 -11.53 5.91
C ALA A 130 -0.53 -10.63 6.30
N LYS A 131 -0.80 -10.47 7.62
CA LYS A 131 -1.86 -9.58 8.11
C LYS A 131 -1.59 -8.12 7.77
N LEU A 132 -0.38 -7.63 8.03
CA LEU A 132 -0.03 -6.24 7.71
C LEU A 132 -0.17 -5.95 6.22
N ARG A 133 0.35 -6.84 5.36
CA ARG A 133 0.23 -6.74 3.92
C ARG A 133 -1.23 -6.71 3.47
N ALA A 134 -2.06 -7.63 4.00
CA ALA A 134 -3.48 -7.69 3.67
C ALA A 134 -4.22 -6.42 4.11
N MET A 135 -3.98 -5.91 5.33
CA MET A 135 -4.62 -4.70 5.83
C MET A 135 -4.28 -3.49 4.95
N ILE A 136 -3.01 -3.34 4.56
CA ILE A 136 -2.58 -2.26 3.67
C ILE A 136 -3.21 -2.41 2.28
N GLY A 137 -3.07 -3.56 1.62
CA GLY A 137 -3.59 -3.80 0.27
C GLY A 137 -5.11 -3.63 0.17
N GLN A 138 -5.84 -3.97 1.26
CA GLN A 138 -7.30 -3.84 1.33
C GLN A 138 -7.79 -2.42 1.65
N THR A 139 -6.92 -1.47 1.95
CA THR A 139 -7.31 -0.09 2.28
C THR A 139 -6.65 0.95 1.39
N LEU A 140 -5.45 0.69 0.88
CA LEU A 140 -4.63 1.66 0.16
C LEU A 140 -5.30 2.23 -1.10
N PHE A 141 -6.20 1.48 -1.75
CA PHE A 141 -6.92 1.93 -2.94
C PHE A 141 -7.81 3.17 -2.69
N ALA A 142 -8.20 3.42 -1.43
CA ALA A 142 -9.06 4.54 -1.05
C ALA A 142 -8.28 5.77 -0.56
N VAL A 143 -6.96 5.77 -0.62
CA VAL A 143 -6.13 6.96 -0.35
C VAL A 143 -6.33 8.02 -1.43
N SER A 144 -6.35 9.28 -1.05
CA SER A 144 -6.51 10.41 -1.96
C SER A 144 -5.23 10.74 -2.72
N ASP A 145 -5.36 11.06 -4.01
CA ASP A 145 -4.28 11.65 -4.82
C ASP A 145 -4.28 13.19 -4.73
N ASN A 146 -5.21 13.78 -3.98
CA ASN A 146 -5.37 15.23 -3.89
C ASN A 146 -4.51 15.83 -2.77
N GLU A 147 -3.40 16.44 -3.14
CA GLU A 147 -2.46 17.10 -2.22
C GLU A 147 -3.03 18.34 -1.52
N SER A 148 -4.19 18.85 -1.93
CA SER A 148 -4.84 19.98 -1.22
C SER A 148 -5.32 19.61 0.19
N ARG A 149 -5.46 18.30 0.46
CA ARG A 149 -5.73 17.74 1.78
C ARG A 149 -4.70 16.64 2.10
N PRO A 150 -3.49 17.00 2.48
CA PRO A 150 -2.37 16.06 2.63
C PRO A 150 -2.68 14.91 3.59
N ILE A 151 -3.47 15.16 4.65
CA ILE A 151 -3.82 14.14 5.63
C ILE A 151 -4.56 12.92 5.00
N HIS A 152 -5.30 13.13 3.90
CA HIS A 152 -6.00 12.06 3.18
C HIS A 152 -5.13 11.36 2.13
N THR A 153 -3.90 11.84 1.87
CA THR A 153 -2.93 11.12 1.02
C THR A 153 -2.25 9.96 1.73
N GLY A 154 -2.69 9.67 2.95
CA GLY A 154 -2.25 8.53 3.76
C GLY A 154 -3.41 7.81 4.42
N SER A 155 -3.07 6.73 5.11
CA SER A 155 -4.02 5.92 5.87
C SER A 155 -3.86 6.17 7.37
N LEU A 156 -4.98 6.29 8.07
CA LEU A 156 -5.05 6.36 9.51
C LEU A 156 -4.84 4.97 10.11
N PHE A 157 -3.95 4.88 11.08
CA PHE A 157 -3.73 3.72 11.93
C PHE A 157 -4.28 4.05 13.32
N GLU A 158 -5.24 3.27 13.79
CA GLU A 158 -5.79 3.37 15.14
C GLU A 158 -5.57 2.05 15.87
N ALA A 159 -4.90 2.09 17.00
CA ALA A 159 -4.69 0.95 17.88
C ALA A 159 -5.41 1.19 19.20
N ASP A 160 -6.33 0.32 19.55
CA ASP A 160 -7.09 0.35 20.78
C ASP A 160 -7.08 -1.03 21.47
N ASP A 161 -7.95 -1.24 22.47
CA ASP A 161 -8.09 -2.49 23.20
C ASP A 161 -8.64 -3.65 22.34
N LYS A 162 -9.26 -3.35 21.20
CA LYS A 162 -9.83 -4.34 20.27
C LYS A 162 -8.86 -4.77 19.19
N GLY A 163 -7.85 -3.95 18.89
CA GLY A 163 -6.86 -4.29 17.89
C GLY A 163 -6.32 -3.11 17.10
N LEU A 164 -5.94 -3.36 15.87
CA LEU A 164 -5.47 -2.37 14.89
C LEU A 164 -6.53 -2.16 13.82
N THR A 165 -6.88 -0.90 13.58
CA THR A 165 -7.74 -0.49 12.46
C THR A 165 -6.95 0.39 11.52
N ILE A 166 -6.99 0.11 10.21
CA ILE A 166 -6.44 0.97 9.15
C ILE A 166 -7.61 1.54 8.36
N VAL A 167 -7.59 2.86 8.13
CA VAL A 167 -8.65 3.58 7.40
C VAL A 167 -8.06 4.48 6.34
N SER A 168 -8.61 4.44 5.14
CA SER A 168 -8.26 5.31 4.02
C SER A 168 -9.50 5.98 3.45
N VAL A 169 -9.40 7.25 3.05
CA VAL A 169 -10.50 8.03 2.50
C VAL A 169 -10.01 9.00 1.42
N ASP A 170 -10.81 9.23 0.37
CA ASP A 170 -10.53 10.23 -0.66
C ASP A 170 -11.65 11.27 -0.83
N GLY A 171 -12.70 11.20 0.00
CA GLY A 171 -13.89 12.05 -0.06
C GLY A 171 -15.02 11.49 -0.92
N TYR A 172 -14.80 10.38 -1.66
CA TYR A 172 -15.82 9.68 -2.46
C TYR A 172 -15.98 8.22 -2.05
N ARG A 173 -14.99 7.68 -1.37
CA ARG A 173 -14.98 6.32 -0.86
C ARG A 173 -14.18 6.24 0.45
N LEU A 174 -14.44 5.20 1.20
CA LEU A 174 -13.75 4.86 2.43
C LEU A 174 -13.45 3.36 2.42
N ALA A 175 -12.27 3.00 2.86
CA ALA A 175 -11.88 1.63 3.14
C ALA A 175 -11.40 1.51 4.58
N LEU A 176 -11.91 0.51 5.29
CA LEU A 176 -11.55 0.19 6.65
C LEU A 176 -11.21 -1.30 6.74
N ARG A 177 -10.12 -1.60 7.42
CA ARG A 177 -9.73 -2.97 7.78
C ARG A 177 -9.35 -3.04 9.25
N HIS A 178 -9.89 -4.02 9.96
CA HIS A 178 -9.64 -4.26 11.38
C HIS A 178 -9.03 -5.65 11.58
N GLU A 179 -8.03 -5.75 12.46
CA GLU A 179 -7.47 -7.00 12.95
C GLU A 179 -7.27 -6.96 14.45
N ALA A 180 -7.66 -8.03 15.12
CA ALA A 180 -7.32 -8.24 16.51
C ALA A 180 -5.79 -8.43 16.64
N ILE A 181 -5.19 -7.73 17.59
CA ILE A 181 -3.78 -7.85 17.92
C ILE A 181 -3.61 -8.10 19.40
N ASP A 182 -2.57 -8.87 19.75
CA ASP A 182 -2.21 -9.08 21.16
C ASP A 182 -1.63 -7.78 21.73
N LYS A 183 -2.46 -7.00 22.39
CA LYS A 183 -2.06 -5.80 23.11
C LYS A 183 -2.01 -6.09 24.61
N LYS A 184 -1.03 -5.50 25.30
CA LYS A 184 -0.99 -5.60 26.76
C LYS A 184 -2.25 -4.95 27.34
N GLU A 185 -2.92 -5.63 28.25
CA GLU A 185 -4.09 -5.13 28.97
C GLU A 185 -3.79 -3.77 29.63
N GLY A 186 -4.64 -2.77 29.38
CA GLY A 186 -4.43 -1.41 29.89
C GLY A 186 -3.52 -0.50 29.04
N ALA A 187 -3.07 -0.93 27.87
CA ALA A 187 -2.32 -0.05 26.97
C ALA A 187 -3.21 1.07 26.40
N GLU A 188 -2.72 2.33 26.45
CA GLU A 188 -3.46 3.49 25.94
C GLU A 188 -3.73 3.35 24.44
N SER A 189 -4.89 3.86 24.00
CA SER A 189 -5.22 3.99 22.58
C SER A 189 -4.43 5.11 21.94
N PHE A 190 -3.97 4.88 20.72
CA PHE A 190 -3.22 5.89 19.97
C PHE A 190 -3.53 5.80 18.48
N SER A 191 -3.29 6.89 17.77
CA SER A 191 -3.47 6.96 16.33
C SER A 191 -2.41 7.80 15.64
N PHE A 192 -2.18 7.52 14.36
CA PHE A 192 -1.27 8.26 13.50
C PHE A 192 -1.59 8.00 12.04
N VAL A 193 -1.14 8.88 11.16
CA VAL A 193 -1.36 8.75 9.71
C VAL A 193 -0.05 8.51 8.99
N VAL A 194 -0.03 7.49 8.15
CA VAL A 194 1.13 7.07 7.35
C VAL A 194 0.88 7.42 5.89
N PRO A 195 1.83 8.06 5.18
CA PRO A 195 1.70 8.34 3.75
C PRO A 195 1.42 7.09 2.92
N GLY A 196 0.50 7.16 1.98
CA GLY A 196 0.17 6.04 1.09
C GLY A 196 1.35 5.54 0.27
N ALA A 197 2.24 6.44 -0.14
CA ALA A 197 3.48 6.08 -0.84
C ALA A 197 4.38 5.16 0.03
N ALA A 198 4.55 5.49 1.32
CA ALA A 198 5.31 4.65 2.24
C ALA A 198 4.62 3.29 2.48
N LEU A 199 3.28 3.29 2.63
CA LEU A 199 2.51 2.05 2.80
C LEU A 199 2.60 1.13 1.58
N SER A 200 2.59 1.68 0.37
CA SER A 200 2.81 0.91 -0.86
C SER A 200 4.17 0.20 -0.87
N GLU A 201 5.19 0.80 -0.27
CA GLU A 201 6.49 0.14 -0.16
C GLU A 201 6.50 -0.90 0.99
N VAL A 202 5.83 -0.63 2.12
CA VAL A 202 5.65 -1.62 3.20
C VAL A 202 4.94 -2.87 2.68
N GLU A 203 3.87 -2.72 1.90
CA GLU A 203 3.13 -3.82 1.29
C GLU A 203 4.03 -4.73 0.42
N LYS A 204 4.94 -4.12 -0.36
CA LYS A 204 5.88 -4.85 -1.21
C LYS A 204 7.03 -5.51 -0.43
N ILE A 205 7.39 -4.97 0.75
CA ILE A 205 8.42 -5.54 1.63
C ILE A 205 7.86 -6.74 2.40
N CYS A 206 6.59 -6.67 2.82
CA CYS A 206 5.93 -7.77 3.52
C CYS A 206 5.70 -8.96 2.59
N SER A 207 5.98 -10.16 3.08
CA SER A 207 5.67 -11.43 2.45
C SER A 207 4.35 -12.02 2.98
N ASP A 208 3.81 -13.00 2.28
CA ASP A 208 2.62 -13.74 2.72
C ASP A 208 3.00 -14.87 3.68
N VAL A 209 3.58 -14.49 4.83
CA VAL A 209 4.08 -15.40 5.86
C VAL A 209 3.64 -14.93 7.24
N ASP A 210 3.62 -15.86 8.18
CA ASP A 210 3.20 -15.58 9.56
C ASP A 210 4.34 -15.06 10.46
N GLU A 211 5.47 -14.69 9.87
CA GLU A 211 6.57 -14.06 10.57
C GLU A 211 6.20 -12.65 11.06
N PRO A 212 6.74 -12.19 12.20
CA PRO A 212 6.37 -10.91 12.77
C PRO A 212 6.86 -9.73 11.93
N ALA A 213 5.98 -8.75 11.81
CA ALA A 213 6.28 -7.38 11.42
C ALA A 213 6.00 -6.45 12.60
N GLN A 214 6.83 -5.44 12.80
CA GLN A 214 6.68 -4.46 13.87
C GLN A 214 6.42 -3.08 13.28
N ILE A 215 5.42 -2.39 13.80
CA ILE A 215 5.11 -0.99 13.52
C ILE A 215 5.49 -0.21 14.77
N ILE A 216 6.44 0.70 14.65
CA ILE A 216 6.98 1.49 15.75
C ILE A 216 6.62 2.95 15.50
N GLN A 217 5.73 3.49 16.33
CA GLN A 217 5.34 4.87 16.26
C GLN A 217 6.27 5.72 17.11
N GLY A 218 6.82 6.78 16.52
CA GLY A 218 7.48 7.88 17.20
C GLY A 218 6.70 9.19 17.06
N ALA A 219 7.25 10.29 17.58
CA ALA A 219 6.60 11.60 17.57
C ALA A 219 6.31 12.10 16.15
N ARG A 220 7.29 12.06 15.25
CA ARG A 220 7.20 12.60 13.88
C ARG A 220 7.35 11.53 12.79
N HIS A 221 7.86 10.36 13.14
CA HIS A 221 8.15 9.27 12.20
C HIS A 221 7.50 7.98 12.66
N VAL A 222 7.28 7.10 11.71
CA VAL A 222 6.90 5.72 11.93
C VAL A 222 7.96 4.81 11.30
N MET A 223 8.26 3.70 11.95
CA MET A 223 9.18 2.69 11.44
C MET A 223 8.46 1.36 11.31
N PHE A 224 8.64 0.69 10.19
CA PHE A 224 8.21 -0.68 9.94
C PHE A 224 9.45 -1.57 9.91
N LYS A 225 9.48 -2.59 10.78
CA LYS A 225 10.53 -3.62 10.77
C LYS A 225 9.95 -4.93 10.26
N VAL A 226 10.51 -5.44 9.19
CA VAL A 226 10.08 -6.66 8.49
C VAL A 226 11.31 -7.49 8.18
N GLY A 227 11.54 -8.56 8.95
CA GLY A 227 12.77 -9.36 8.83
C GLY A 227 14.02 -8.50 9.00
N SER A 228 14.92 -8.57 8.02
CA SER A 228 16.18 -7.79 7.98
C SER A 228 16.01 -6.37 7.42
N THR A 229 14.78 -5.99 7.04
CA THR A 229 14.50 -4.69 6.42
C THR A 229 13.75 -3.78 7.39
N MET A 230 14.13 -2.51 7.40
CA MET A 230 13.36 -1.45 8.06
C MET A 230 13.02 -0.35 7.07
N LEU A 231 11.79 0.16 7.16
CA LEU A 231 11.34 1.35 6.47
C LEU A 231 10.99 2.41 7.51
N VAL A 232 11.54 3.60 7.35
CA VAL A 232 11.20 4.79 8.16
C VAL A 232 10.50 5.79 7.27
N SER A 233 9.37 6.32 7.72
CA SER A 233 8.63 7.38 7.02
C SER A 233 8.22 8.48 7.96
N ARG A 234 8.18 9.72 7.45
CA ARG A 234 7.54 10.83 8.15
C ARG A 234 6.04 10.60 8.21
N ARG A 235 5.43 10.87 9.36
CA ARG A 235 3.97 10.81 9.54
C ARG A 235 3.31 12.04 8.91
N LEU A 236 2.08 11.90 8.44
CA LEU A 236 1.26 13.04 8.08
C LEU A 236 0.66 13.68 9.33
N GLU A 237 0.71 15.01 9.41
CA GLU A 237 0.16 15.79 10.51
C GLU A 237 -1.18 16.40 10.11
N GLY A 238 -2.11 16.49 11.04
CA GLY A 238 -3.44 17.06 10.84
C GLY A 238 -4.55 16.19 11.43
N GLU A 239 -5.77 16.71 11.38
CA GLU A 239 -6.96 15.98 11.82
C GLU A 239 -7.50 15.13 10.69
N PHE A 240 -7.58 13.81 10.91
CA PHE A 240 -8.20 12.89 9.97
C PHE A 240 -9.74 12.96 10.07
N LEU A 241 -10.45 12.63 8.99
CA LEU A 241 -11.90 12.63 8.97
C LEU A 241 -12.48 11.79 10.14
N ALA A 242 -13.50 12.32 10.81
CA ALA A 242 -14.30 11.57 11.78
C ALA A 242 -15.14 10.47 11.06
N TYR A 243 -14.46 9.51 10.47
CA TYR A 243 -15.01 8.53 9.51
C TYR A 243 -16.14 7.69 10.09
N ARG A 244 -16.12 7.40 11.40
CA ARG A 244 -17.19 6.63 12.06
C ARG A 244 -18.55 7.32 11.97
N GLN A 245 -18.59 8.66 11.85
CA GLN A 245 -19.82 9.43 11.67
C GLN A 245 -20.29 9.44 10.21
N ALA A 246 -19.39 9.23 9.26
CA ALA A 246 -19.72 9.18 7.84
C ALA A 246 -20.34 7.84 7.40
N ILE A 247 -20.07 6.77 8.15
CA ILE A 247 -20.59 5.43 7.85
C ILE A 247 -22.07 5.33 8.24
N PRO A 248 -22.99 5.02 7.29
CA PRO A 248 -24.41 4.82 7.58
C PRO A 248 -24.59 3.63 8.53
N ARG A 249 -25.49 3.79 9.52
CA ARG A 249 -25.78 2.72 10.51
C ARG A 249 -27.18 2.12 10.37
N ASN A 250 -28.05 2.78 9.60
CA ASN A 250 -29.46 2.42 9.49
C ASN A 250 -29.81 2.07 8.04
N ASN A 251 -29.02 1.19 7.42
CA ASN A 251 -29.32 0.70 6.09
C ASN A 251 -30.55 -0.22 6.15
N THR A 252 -31.47 -0.06 5.20
CA THR A 252 -32.75 -0.78 5.18
C THR A 252 -32.80 -1.90 4.14
N ILE A 253 -31.88 -1.88 3.19
CA ILE A 253 -31.77 -2.86 2.11
C ILE A 253 -30.45 -3.60 2.28
N HIS A 254 -30.55 -4.92 2.30
CA HIS A 254 -29.40 -5.81 2.43
C HIS A 254 -29.47 -6.87 1.33
N VAL A 255 -28.50 -6.87 0.44
CA VAL A 255 -28.40 -7.86 -0.63
C VAL A 255 -26.98 -8.49 -0.61
N VAL A 256 -26.90 -9.76 -0.99
CA VAL A 256 -25.66 -10.51 -1.01
C VAL A 256 -25.33 -10.95 -2.43
N GLY A 257 -24.11 -10.75 -2.85
CA GLY A 257 -23.65 -11.17 -4.17
C GLY A 257 -22.30 -11.88 -4.13
N ASP A 258 -22.04 -12.70 -5.15
CA ASP A 258 -20.72 -13.25 -5.42
C ASP A 258 -19.79 -12.12 -5.88
N THR A 259 -18.66 -11.96 -5.20
CA THR A 259 -17.73 -10.83 -5.42
C THR A 259 -17.17 -10.82 -6.83
N ARG A 260 -16.82 -12.01 -7.37
CA ARG A 260 -16.24 -12.14 -8.72
C ARG A 260 -17.30 -11.89 -9.80
N ALA A 261 -18.53 -12.38 -9.59
CA ALA A 261 -19.63 -12.16 -10.53
C ALA A 261 -20.00 -10.67 -10.61
N LEU A 262 -20.12 -10.00 -9.45
CA LEU A 262 -20.34 -8.55 -9.38
C LEU A 262 -19.25 -7.78 -10.11
N LEU A 263 -17.97 -8.09 -9.81
CA LEU A 263 -16.84 -7.43 -10.44
C LEU A 263 -16.82 -7.63 -11.96
N ALA A 264 -17.03 -8.88 -12.42
CA ALA A 264 -17.03 -9.19 -13.85
C ALA A 264 -18.17 -8.51 -14.61
N SER A 265 -19.36 -8.39 -14.01
CA SER A 265 -20.51 -7.72 -14.60
C SER A 265 -20.27 -6.20 -14.71
N ILE A 266 -19.74 -5.58 -13.64
CA ILE A 266 -19.40 -4.16 -13.64
C ILE A 266 -18.29 -3.87 -14.65
N ASP A 267 -17.27 -4.72 -14.73
CA ASP A 267 -16.13 -4.56 -15.65
C ASP A 267 -16.60 -4.58 -17.12
N ARG A 268 -17.50 -5.52 -17.50
CA ARG A 268 -18.07 -5.59 -18.85
C ARG A 268 -18.81 -4.31 -19.23
N VAL A 269 -19.70 -3.82 -18.36
CA VAL A 269 -20.47 -2.59 -18.63
C VAL A 269 -19.55 -1.36 -18.66
N SER A 270 -18.46 -1.39 -17.90
CA SER A 270 -17.49 -0.29 -17.81
C SER A 270 -16.66 -0.09 -19.07
N LEU A 271 -16.62 -1.05 -20.02
CA LEU A 271 -15.80 -0.97 -21.23
C LEU A 271 -16.09 0.26 -22.10
N ILE A 272 -17.31 0.79 -22.05
CA ILE A 272 -17.70 2.00 -22.78
C ILE A 272 -17.59 3.29 -21.97
N ILE A 273 -17.23 3.20 -20.68
CA ILE A 273 -16.99 4.37 -19.84
C ILE A 273 -15.52 4.78 -19.98
N SER A 274 -15.27 6.01 -20.38
CA SER A 274 -13.93 6.56 -20.42
C SER A 274 -13.71 7.60 -19.32
N ASP A 275 -12.46 7.82 -18.92
CA ASP A 275 -12.06 8.85 -17.94
C ASP A 275 -12.51 10.26 -18.34
N LYS A 276 -12.66 10.51 -19.64
CA LYS A 276 -13.13 11.79 -20.18
C LYS A 276 -14.66 11.96 -20.08
N LEU A 277 -15.41 10.90 -20.30
CA LEU A 277 -16.89 10.95 -20.36
C LEU A 277 -17.51 10.87 -18.96
N LYS A 278 -16.84 10.25 -17.99
CA LYS A 278 -17.28 10.12 -16.58
C LYS A 278 -18.76 9.75 -16.42
N SER A 279 -19.30 8.95 -17.37
CA SER A 279 -20.68 8.50 -17.30
C SER A 279 -20.88 7.61 -16.07
N PRO A 280 -21.96 7.80 -15.31
CA PRO A 280 -22.22 6.97 -14.15
C PRO A 280 -22.58 5.53 -14.57
N LEU A 281 -22.17 4.58 -13.75
CA LEU A 281 -22.70 3.24 -13.77
C LEU A 281 -24.05 3.26 -13.05
N ARG A 282 -25.14 2.90 -13.72
CA ARG A 282 -26.47 2.78 -13.15
C ARG A 282 -26.67 1.36 -12.64
N CYS A 283 -26.96 1.21 -11.35
CA CYS A 283 -27.24 -0.05 -10.67
C CYS A 283 -28.68 -0.06 -10.19
N THR A 284 -29.50 -1.00 -10.65
CA THR A 284 -30.87 -1.21 -10.18
C THR A 284 -30.94 -2.52 -9.41
N PHE A 285 -31.23 -2.43 -8.12
CA PHE A 285 -31.31 -3.56 -7.21
C PHE A 285 -32.75 -4.06 -7.14
N ASP A 286 -33.04 -5.15 -7.83
CA ASP A 286 -34.34 -5.82 -7.85
C ASP A 286 -34.38 -7.03 -6.91
N HIS A 287 -35.45 -7.81 -6.96
CA HIS A 287 -35.57 -9.06 -6.24
C HIS A 287 -34.62 -10.12 -6.83
N ASN A 288 -33.61 -10.53 -6.06
CA ASN A 288 -32.57 -11.49 -6.43
C ASN A 288 -31.75 -11.13 -7.69
N LEU A 289 -31.72 -9.87 -8.09
CA LEU A 289 -31.10 -9.45 -9.33
C LEU A 289 -30.52 -8.03 -9.23
N LEU A 290 -29.31 -7.84 -9.72
CA LEU A 290 -28.70 -6.53 -9.99
C LEU A 290 -28.67 -6.30 -11.50
N LYS A 291 -29.34 -5.26 -11.97
CA LYS A 291 -29.22 -4.76 -13.34
C LYS A 291 -28.20 -3.63 -13.38
N ILE A 292 -27.26 -3.73 -14.28
CA ILE A 292 -26.17 -2.78 -14.42
C ILE A 292 -26.20 -2.21 -15.82
N SER A 293 -26.20 -0.89 -15.94
CA SER A 293 -26.21 -0.23 -17.25
C SER A 293 -25.44 1.07 -17.25
N THR A 294 -25.02 1.50 -18.40
CA THR A 294 -24.48 2.84 -18.63
C THR A 294 -24.79 3.30 -20.04
N LYS A 295 -24.93 4.62 -20.21
CA LYS A 295 -25.12 5.26 -21.48
C LYS A 295 -24.08 6.34 -21.70
N THR A 296 -23.42 6.31 -22.82
CA THR A 296 -22.35 7.23 -23.18
C THR A 296 -22.57 7.77 -24.59
N ALA A 297 -21.75 8.72 -25.03
CA ALA A 297 -21.82 9.25 -26.39
C ALA A 297 -21.45 8.21 -27.48
N ILE A 298 -20.79 7.10 -27.10
CA ILE A 298 -20.36 6.04 -28.04
C ILE A 298 -21.30 4.82 -28.04
N GLY A 299 -22.29 4.77 -27.16
CA GLY A 299 -23.25 3.67 -27.08
C GLY A 299 -23.75 3.43 -25.66
N ASP A 300 -24.49 2.35 -25.52
CA ASP A 300 -25.02 1.86 -24.25
C ASP A 300 -24.55 0.43 -23.98
N ALA A 301 -24.48 0.07 -22.71
CA ALA A 301 -24.17 -1.26 -22.25
C ALA A 301 -25.12 -1.67 -21.11
N TYR A 302 -25.41 -2.95 -21.07
CA TYR A 302 -26.28 -3.55 -20.07
C TYR A 302 -25.78 -4.94 -19.70
N ASP A 303 -25.89 -5.30 -18.42
CA ASP A 303 -25.60 -6.63 -17.89
C ASP A 303 -26.46 -6.92 -16.66
N GLU A 304 -26.59 -8.18 -16.30
CA GLU A 304 -27.30 -8.64 -15.11
C GLU A 304 -26.40 -9.53 -14.26
N CYS A 305 -26.51 -9.38 -12.94
CA CYS A 305 -25.79 -10.18 -11.96
C CYS A 305 -26.78 -10.71 -10.91
N PRO A 306 -26.80 -12.04 -10.65
CA PRO A 306 -27.59 -12.60 -9.56
C PRO A 306 -27.19 -12.03 -8.21
N LEU A 307 -28.19 -11.74 -7.38
CA LEU A 307 -28.05 -11.38 -5.97
C LEU A 307 -28.94 -12.28 -5.12
N GLU A 308 -28.76 -12.26 -3.82
CA GLU A 308 -29.69 -12.79 -2.84
C GLU A 308 -30.25 -11.64 -2.03
N GLY A 309 -31.57 -11.55 -1.96
CA GLY A 309 -32.29 -10.48 -1.26
C GLY A 309 -33.16 -9.65 -2.17
N ASP A 310 -33.82 -8.67 -1.58
CA ASP A 310 -34.74 -7.77 -2.28
C ASP A 310 -34.24 -6.32 -2.18
N GLY A 311 -33.88 -5.74 -3.29
CA GLY A 311 -33.46 -4.35 -3.41
C GLY A 311 -34.62 -3.37 -3.63
N GLY A 312 -35.87 -3.86 -3.77
CA GLY A 312 -37.07 -3.04 -3.92
C GLY A 312 -37.10 -2.16 -5.16
N GLY A 313 -36.33 -2.48 -6.19
CA GLY A 313 -36.19 -1.65 -7.39
C GLY A 313 -35.33 -0.40 -7.17
N LEU A 314 -34.52 -0.36 -6.11
CA LEU A 314 -33.66 0.79 -5.80
C LEU A 314 -32.64 1.04 -6.92
N GLU A 315 -32.60 2.27 -7.41
CA GLU A 315 -31.66 2.72 -8.42
C GLU A 315 -30.60 3.66 -7.84
N ILE A 316 -29.33 3.35 -8.07
CA ILE A 316 -28.19 4.13 -7.61
C ILE A 316 -27.17 4.29 -8.74
N GLY A 317 -26.62 5.50 -8.90
CA GLY A 317 -25.46 5.75 -9.76
C GLY A 317 -24.17 5.59 -9.01
N PHE A 318 -23.14 4.98 -9.62
CA PHE A 318 -21.81 4.89 -9.06
C PHE A 318 -20.74 5.31 -10.05
N ASN A 319 -19.58 5.73 -9.51
CA ASN A 319 -18.34 5.69 -10.26
C ASN A 319 -17.90 4.23 -10.36
N ASN A 320 -17.81 3.71 -11.58
CA ASN A 320 -17.46 2.32 -11.85
C ASN A 320 -16.10 1.92 -11.24
N LYS A 321 -15.09 2.79 -11.35
CA LYS A 321 -13.74 2.53 -10.79
C LYS A 321 -13.78 2.36 -9.27
N TYR A 322 -14.50 3.23 -8.56
CA TYR A 322 -14.56 3.16 -7.10
C TYR A 322 -15.26 1.88 -6.61
N LEU A 323 -16.32 1.47 -7.31
CA LEU A 323 -17.01 0.23 -6.98
C LEU A 323 -16.16 -1.00 -7.30
N MET A 324 -15.46 -1.00 -8.45
CA MET A 324 -14.54 -2.09 -8.82
C MET A 324 -13.35 -2.19 -7.87
N ASP A 325 -12.75 -1.06 -7.47
CA ASP A 325 -11.60 -1.08 -6.55
C ASP A 325 -11.99 -1.68 -5.19
N ALA A 326 -13.17 -1.32 -4.66
CA ALA A 326 -13.70 -1.88 -3.41
C ALA A 326 -13.95 -3.40 -3.53
N LEU A 327 -14.55 -3.87 -4.64
CA LEU A 327 -14.81 -5.28 -4.86
C LEU A 327 -13.51 -6.08 -5.09
N LYS A 328 -12.51 -5.50 -5.78
CA LYS A 328 -11.19 -6.14 -5.96
C LYS A 328 -10.44 -6.31 -4.64
N ALA A 329 -10.60 -5.35 -3.73
CA ALA A 329 -9.93 -5.38 -2.44
C ALA A 329 -10.65 -6.26 -1.41
N ALA A 330 -11.91 -6.63 -1.64
CA ALA A 330 -12.69 -7.45 -0.72
C ALA A 330 -12.09 -8.86 -0.60
N PRO A 331 -11.69 -9.29 0.61
CA PRO A 331 -11.05 -10.59 0.83
C PRO A 331 -12.04 -11.76 0.93
N ALA A 332 -13.28 -11.56 0.49
CA ALA A 332 -14.39 -12.53 0.62
C ALA A 332 -14.96 -12.92 -0.75
N ASP A 333 -15.28 -14.19 -0.95
CA ASP A 333 -15.93 -14.67 -2.17
C ASP A 333 -17.36 -14.11 -2.32
N ARG A 334 -17.99 -13.76 -1.22
CA ARG A 334 -19.32 -13.13 -1.17
C ARG A 334 -19.31 -11.89 -0.30
N VAL A 335 -19.99 -10.86 -0.74
CA VAL A 335 -20.12 -9.59 -0.03
C VAL A 335 -21.59 -9.23 0.19
N ARG A 336 -21.86 -8.60 1.34
CA ARG A 336 -23.13 -7.97 1.65
C ARG A 336 -23.07 -6.49 1.25
N LEU A 337 -24.00 -6.05 0.42
CA LEU A 337 -24.20 -4.66 0.07
C LEU A 337 -25.34 -4.11 0.90
N GLU A 338 -25.08 -3.05 1.64
CA GLU A 338 -26.08 -2.35 2.47
C GLU A 338 -26.39 -1.00 1.87
N LEU A 339 -27.66 -0.73 1.67
CA LEU A 339 -28.19 0.40 0.92
C LEU A 339 -29.39 1.02 1.65
N THR A 340 -29.71 2.28 1.31
CA THR A 340 -30.89 2.96 1.86
C THR A 340 -31.67 3.69 0.77
N THR A 341 -31.05 4.63 0.06
CA THR A 341 -31.68 5.43 -1.01
C THR A 341 -30.71 5.62 -2.16
N GLY A 342 -31.20 6.08 -3.31
CA GLY A 342 -30.39 6.37 -4.51
C GLY A 342 -29.36 7.50 -4.35
N VAL A 343 -29.36 8.19 -3.20
CA VAL A 343 -28.41 9.28 -2.87
C VAL A 343 -27.63 9.01 -1.58
N SER A 344 -27.82 7.85 -0.98
CA SER A 344 -27.08 7.40 0.21
C SER A 344 -25.90 6.50 -0.18
N PRO A 345 -24.83 6.46 0.61
CA PRO A 345 -23.68 5.60 0.33
C PRO A 345 -24.06 4.12 0.29
N CYS A 346 -23.37 3.36 -0.56
CA CYS A 346 -23.35 1.89 -0.49
C CYS A 346 -22.26 1.46 0.47
N VAL A 347 -22.58 0.57 1.40
CA VAL A 347 -21.61 -0.07 2.31
C VAL A 347 -21.43 -1.53 1.91
N ILE A 348 -20.18 -1.97 1.79
CA ILE A 348 -19.78 -3.33 1.40
C ILE A 348 -19.13 -3.98 2.60
N LEU A 349 -19.66 -5.12 3.01
CA LEU A 349 -19.28 -5.85 4.22
C LEU A 349 -19.10 -7.36 3.92
N PRO A 350 -18.40 -8.12 4.77
CA PRO A 350 -18.45 -9.58 4.71
C PRO A 350 -19.86 -10.09 4.99
N THR A 351 -20.18 -11.28 4.46
CA THR A 351 -21.50 -11.93 4.68
C THR A 351 -21.58 -12.67 5.99
N GLU A 352 -20.46 -13.26 6.42
CA GLU A 352 -20.35 -14.11 7.59
C GLU A 352 -19.05 -13.81 8.35
N GLY A 353 -19.02 -14.17 9.64
CA GLY A 353 -17.85 -13.99 10.50
C GLY A 353 -17.74 -12.59 11.11
N GLU A 354 -16.55 -12.24 11.56
CA GLU A 354 -16.27 -10.91 12.10
C GLU A 354 -16.27 -9.88 10.96
N GLU A 355 -16.94 -8.75 11.20
CA GLU A 355 -16.94 -7.61 10.26
C GLU A 355 -15.58 -6.90 10.28
N ASN A 356 -14.56 -7.56 9.73
CA ASN A 356 -13.19 -7.12 9.78
C ASN A 356 -12.80 -6.18 8.63
N PHE A 357 -13.64 -6.02 7.60
CA PHE A 357 -13.51 -4.97 6.59
C PHE A 357 -14.84 -4.26 6.34
N LEU A 358 -14.75 -3.02 5.96
CA LEU A 358 -15.87 -2.20 5.51
C LEU A 358 -15.40 -1.28 4.39
N TYR A 359 -16.11 -1.31 3.26
CA TYR A 359 -15.91 -0.32 2.21
C TYR A 359 -17.18 0.49 2.04
N MET A 360 -17.02 1.79 1.81
CA MET A 360 -18.13 2.69 1.54
C MET A 360 -17.86 3.43 0.23
N VAL A 361 -18.86 3.44 -0.66
CA VAL A 361 -18.78 4.15 -1.94
C VAL A 361 -19.92 5.14 -2.01
N LEU A 362 -19.61 6.41 -2.22
CA LEU A 362 -20.61 7.47 -2.40
C LEU A 362 -21.30 7.34 -3.76
N PRO A 363 -22.61 7.61 -3.83
CA PRO A 363 -23.35 7.60 -5.07
C PRO A 363 -22.99 8.79 -5.96
N VAL A 364 -23.17 8.62 -7.26
CA VAL A 364 -23.17 9.68 -8.26
C VAL A 364 -24.61 9.97 -8.66
N ARG A 365 -24.98 11.25 -8.76
CA ARG A 365 -26.33 11.64 -9.18
C ARG A 365 -26.61 11.16 -10.60
N LEU A 366 -27.70 10.41 -10.76
CA LEU A 366 -28.26 10.07 -12.05
C LEU A 366 -29.10 11.24 -12.54
N LYS A 367 -28.97 11.60 -13.81
CA LYS A 367 -29.85 12.59 -14.41
C LYS A 367 -31.20 11.95 -14.77
N ALA A 368 -32.29 12.66 -14.51
CA ALA A 368 -33.62 12.21 -14.91
C ALA A 368 -33.68 12.15 -16.43
N GLY A 369 -34.02 10.97 -16.98
CA GLY A 369 -34.27 10.78 -18.41
C GLY A 369 -33.07 10.34 -19.26
N GLU A 370 -31.92 10.01 -18.66
CA GLU A 370 -30.80 9.34 -19.34
C GLU A 370 -30.74 7.86 -19.03
#